data_c998b3aa646baf850eaa96a44bfc08df
#
_entry.id   c998b3aa646baf850eaa96a44bfc08df
#
_cell.length_a   1.000
_cell.length_b   1.000
_cell.length_c   1.000
_cell.angle_alpha   90.00
_cell.angle_beta   90.00
_cell.angle_gamma   90.00
#
_symmetry.space_group_name_H-M   'P 1'
#
loop_
_entity.id
_entity.type
_entity.pdbx_description
1 polymer ?
#
loop_
_entity_poly.entity_id
_entity_poly.type
_entity_poly.pdbx_seq_one_letter_code
_entity_poly.pdbx_strand_id
1 'polypeptide(L)'
;LAHEIKNPLGGIRGAAQLLEFELGERQRDELREYTQVIIKESDRLQTLVDRLLEPHRHPHIVGDVNIHEVCERVRQVILAEFPRGLTIERDYDVSVPDLRGDKEQLIQALLNIVRNAAEALRERISQGDARIELRTRIARKITVSKRLCKLALDLHITDNGPGIPEEIRDRIFYPLVSGREDGSGLGLTLAQTFVQQHDGLIEVESRPGHTEFQILLPLDC
;
A
#
# COMPACT_ATOMS: atom_id res chain seq x y z
N LEU A 1 20.75 -9.85 -0.57
CA LEU A 1 19.72 -9.83 -1.64
C LEU A 1 19.49 -8.42 -2.20
N ALA A 2 19.22 -7.39 -1.34
CA ALA A 2 19.01 -6.01 -1.80
C ALA A 2 20.20 -5.45 -2.59
N HIS A 3 21.40 -5.56 -2.02
CA HIS A 3 22.63 -5.08 -2.67
C HIS A 3 22.95 -5.87 -3.95
N GLU A 4 22.61 -7.16 -3.99
CA GLU A 4 22.83 -8.03 -5.17
C GLU A 4 21.93 -7.68 -6.34
N ILE A 5 20.76 -7.07 -6.10
CA ILE A 5 19.84 -6.61 -7.16
C ILE A 5 20.17 -5.15 -7.56
N LYS A 6 20.53 -4.29 -6.59
CA LYS A 6 20.87 -2.89 -6.86
C LYS A 6 22.15 -2.74 -7.69
N ASN A 7 23.14 -3.61 -7.47
CA ASN A 7 24.41 -3.55 -8.17
C ASN A 7 24.26 -3.70 -9.70
N PRO A 8 23.59 -4.76 -10.24
CA PRO A 8 23.38 -4.86 -11.69
C PRO A 8 22.52 -3.75 -12.26
N LEU A 9 21.51 -3.27 -11.54
CA LEU A 9 20.70 -2.12 -11.98
C LEU A 9 21.54 -0.85 -12.07
N GLY A 10 22.41 -0.60 -11.08
CA GLY A 10 23.39 0.49 -11.12
C GLY A 10 24.36 0.37 -12.29
N GLY A 11 24.79 -0.85 -12.62
CA GLY A 11 25.62 -1.13 -13.78
C GLY A 11 24.92 -0.83 -15.10
N ILE A 12 23.67 -1.28 -15.28
CA ILE A 12 22.86 -1.02 -16.49
C ILE A 12 22.65 0.49 -16.67
N ARG A 13 22.27 1.18 -15.60
CA ARG A 13 22.11 2.65 -15.60
C ARG A 13 23.43 3.35 -15.98
N GLY A 14 24.53 3.00 -15.33
CA GLY A 14 25.85 3.57 -15.61
C GLY A 14 26.28 3.34 -17.05
N ALA A 15 26.09 2.13 -17.59
CA ALA A 15 26.39 1.84 -18.99
C ALA A 15 25.55 2.66 -19.98
N ALA A 16 24.26 2.86 -19.71
CA ALA A 16 23.38 3.70 -20.52
C ALA A 16 23.80 5.19 -20.48
N GLN A 17 24.20 5.68 -19.31
CA GLN A 17 24.72 7.05 -19.16
C GLN A 17 26.05 7.26 -19.90
N LEU A 18 26.97 6.29 -19.84
CA LEU A 18 28.23 6.33 -20.58
C LEU A 18 27.97 6.30 -22.08
N LEU A 19 27.07 5.44 -22.55
CA LEU A 19 26.68 5.39 -23.95
C LEU A 19 26.11 6.74 -24.41
N GLU A 20 25.23 7.38 -23.64
CA GLU A 20 24.68 8.71 -23.94
C GLU A 20 25.79 9.78 -24.03
N PHE A 21 26.84 9.66 -23.22
CA PHE A 21 27.99 10.59 -23.23
C PHE A 21 28.93 10.35 -24.42
N GLU A 22 29.16 9.10 -24.81
CA GLU A 22 30.08 8.73 -25.90
C GLU A 22 29.50 8.91 -27.31
N LEU A 23 28.16 8.98 -27.44
CA LEU A 23 27.48 9.16 -28.71
C LEU A 23 27.80 10.53 -29.31
N GLY A 24 28.29 10.56 -30.57
CA GLY A 24 28.44 11.79 -31.34
C GLY A 24 27.10 12.49 -31.62
N GLU A 25 27.11 13.80 -31.91
CA GLU A 25 25.90 14.63 -32.01
C GLU A 25 24.81 14.05 -32.93
N ARG A 26 25.18 13.45 -34.09
CA ARG A 26 24.20 12.83 -35.01
C ARG A 26 23.61 11.51 -34.54
N GLN A 27 24.37 10.72 -33.78
CA GLN A 27 23.88 9.45 -33.20
C GLN A 27 23.18 9.67 -31.86
N ARG A 28 23.47 10.78 -31.17
CA ARG A 28 22.90 11.14 -29.88
C ARG A 28 21.38 11.32 -29.96
N ASP A 29 20.89 11.95 -31.02
CA ASP A 29 19.45 12.21 -31.18
C ASP A 29 18.67 10.93 -31.45
N GLU A 30 19.23 9.97 -32.21
CA GLU A 30 18.56 8.69 -32.55
C GLU A 30 18.56 7.69 -31.38
N LEU A 31 19.62 7.67 -30.56
CA LEU A 31 19.78 6.67 -29.49
C LEU A 31 19.44 7.21 -28.09
N ARG A 32 19.31 8.53 -27.96
CA ARG A 32 19.02 9.19 -26.67
C ARG A 32 17.70 8.72 -26.06
N GLU A 33 16.69 8.49 -26.88
CA GLU A 33 15.39 7.99 -26.40
C GLU A 33 15.55 6.61 -25.78
N TYR A 34 16.33 5.71 -26.39
CA TYR A 34 16.58 4.36 -25.85
C TYR A 34 17.38 4.40 -24.54
N THR A 35 18.44 5.23 -24.48
CA THR A 35 19.25 5.36 -23.25
C THR A 35 18.42 5.93 -22.09
N GLN A 36 17.57 6.91 -22.36
CA GLN A 36 16.66 7.49 -21.36
C GLN A 36 15.61 6.49 -20.88
N VAL A 37 15.07 5.65 -21.77
CA VAL A 37 14.17 4.54 -21.36
C VAL A 37 14.90 3.56 -20.46
N ILE A 38 16.11 3.14 -20.79
CA ILE A 38 16.91 2.22 -19.97
C ILE A 38 17.19 2.81 -18.58
N ILE A 39 17.57 4.09 -18.51
CA ILE A 39 17.84 4.78 -17.25
C ILE A 39 16.56 4.83 -16.42
N LYS A 40 15.45 5.28 -17.01
CA LYS A 40 14.15 5.41 -16.34
C LYS A 40 13.65 4.06 -15.79
N GLU A 41 13.74 2.99 -16.58
CA GLU A 41 13.32 1.66 -16.13
C GLU A 41 14.25 1.08 -15.06
N SER A 42 15.57 1.36 -15.14
CA SER A 42 16.51 0.97 -14.09
C SER A 42 16.20 1.68 -12.76
N ASP A 43 15.90 2.99 -12.78
CA ASP A 43 15.52 3.77 -11.61
C ASP A 43 14.17 3.28 -11.05
N ARG A 44 13.22 2.93 -11.93
CA ARG A 44 11.95 2.34 -11.55
C ARG A 44 12.13 1.01 -10.83
N LEU A 45 12.92 0.10 -11.40
CA LEU A 45 13.24 -1.20 -10.80
C LEU A 45 13.95 -1.04 -9.45
N GLN A 46 14.89 -0.10 -9.34
CA GLN A 46 15.55 0.22 -8.08
C GLN A 46 14.55 0.64 -7.00
N THR A 47 13.62 1.53 -7.34
CA THR A 47 12.56 2.01 -6.45
C THR A 47 11.65 0.85 -6.01
N LEU A 48 11.30 -0.07 -6.92
CA LEU A 48 10.48 -1.24 -6.62
C LEU A 48 11.18 -2.19 -5.64
N VAL A 49 12.48 -2.44 -5.86
CA VAL A 49 13.32 -3.26 -4.95
C VAL A 49 13.43 -2.61 -3.57
N ASP A 50 13.62 -1.29 -3.50
CA ASP A 50 13.70 -0.56 -2.25
C ASP A 50 12.40 -0.68 -1.44
N ARG A 51 11.26 -0.52 -2.08
CA ARG A 51 9.94 -0.69 -1.46
C ARG A 51 9.69 -2.12 -0.97
N LEU A 52 10.05 -3.13 -1.76
CA LEU A 52 9.90 -4.54 -1.36
C LEU A 52 10.74 -4.90 -0.13
N LEU A 53 11.86 -4.21 0.08
CA LEU A 53 12.79 -4.47 1.18
C LEU A 53 12.55 -3.56 2.39
N GLU A 54 11.68 -2.56 2.26
CA GLU A 54 11.34 -1.62 3.33
C GLU A 54 10.90 -2.31 4.63
N PRO A 55 10.06 -3.37 4.61
CA PRO A 55 9.66 -4.10 5.82
C PRO A 55 10.82 -4.74 6.60
N HIS A 56 11.98 -4.93 5.95
CA HIS A 56 13.15 -5.60 6.54
C HIS A 56 14.28 -4.64 6.90
N ARG A 57 14.13 -3.33 6.62
CA ARG A 57 15.20 -2.33 6.82
C ARG A 57 15.24 -1.72 8.21
N HIS A 58 14.10 -1.63 8.86
CA HIS A 58 13.99 -1.01 10.19
C HIS A 58 13.78 -2.06 11.27
N PRO A 59 14.43 -1.92 12.44
CA PRO A 59 14.10 -2.77 13.57
C PRO A 59 12.63 -2.59 13.92
N HIS A 60 11.92 -3.69 14.10
CA HIS A 60 10.51 -3.70 14.49
C HIS A 60 10.38 -3.13 15.90
N ILE A 61 9.86 -1.91 16.01
CA ILE A 61 9.70 -1.21 17.29
C ILE A 61 8.28 -1.49 17.80
N VAL A 62 8.15 -2.57 18.59
CA VAL A 62 6.86 -2.96 19.16
C VAL A 62 6.56 -2.14 20.43
N GLY A 63 5.44 -1.44 20.40
CA GLY A 63 4.90 -0.67 21.53
C GLY A 63 3.39 -0.85 21.66
N ASP A 64 2.79 -0.12 22.60
CA ASP A 64 1.34 -0.01 22.70
C ASP A 64 0.88 1.02 21.67
N VAL A 65 -0.04 0.63 20.80
CA VAL A 65 -0.51 1.44 19.67
C VAL A 65 -2.01 1.63 19.76
N ASN A 66 -2.45 2.89 19.79
CA ASN A 66 -3.85 3.23 19.61
C ASN A 66 -4.18 3.25 18.11
N ILE A 67 -5.05 2.33 17.69
CA ILE A 67 -5.40 2.22 16.25
C ILE A 67 -6.12 3.46 15.72
N HIS A 68 -6.89 4.16 16.55
CA HIS A 68 -7.58 5.36 16.12
C HIS A 68 -6.61 6.51 15.80
N GLU A 69 -5.48 6.62 16.53
CA GLU A 69 -4.42 7.58 16.18
C GLU A 69 -3.79 7.23 14.82
N VAL A 70 -3.58 5.95 14.53
CA VAL A 70 -3.10 5.48 13.24
C VAL A 70 -4.08 5.86 12.13
N CYS A 71 -5.37 5.55 12.31
CA CYS A 71 -6.44 5.91 11.37
C CYS A 71 -6.52 7.43 11.13
N GLU A 72 -6.44 8.25 12.18
CA GLU A 72 -6.47 9.72 12.04
C GLU A 72 -5.22 10.26 11.34
N ARG A 73 -4.05 9.68 11.59
CA ARG A 73 -2.84 10.04 10.85
C ARG A 73 -2.97 9.78 9.37
N VAL A 74 -3.44 8.59 9.00
CA VAL A 74 -3.71 8.19 7.60
C VAL A 74 -4.73 9.12 6.95
N ARG A 75 -5.85 9.38 7.65
CA ARG A 75 -6.90 10.28 7.17
C ARG A 75 -6.37 11.67 6.86
N GLN A 76 -5.56 12.25 7.77
CA GLN A 76 -4.95 13.57 7.57
C GLN A 76 -4.06 13.61 6.32
N VAL A 77 -3.21 12.58 6.12
CA VAL A 77 -2.31 12.51 4.96
C VAL A 77 -3.10 12.43 3.66
N ILE A 78 -4.09 11.54 3.59
CA ILE A 78 -4.90 11.34 2.38
C ILE A 78 -5.74 12.58 2.06
N LEU A 79 -6.35 13.23 3.05
CA LEU A 79 -7.11 14.47 2.82
C LEU A 79 -6.21 15.65 2.41
N ALA A 80 -4.93 15.65 2.77
CA ALA A 80 -3.97 16.63 2.29
C ALA A 80 -3.57 16.36 0.81
N GLU A 81 -3.47 15.09 0.40
CA GLU A 81 -3.22 14.68 -1.00
C GLU A 81 -4.46 14.93 -1.89
N PHE A 82 -5.67 14.74 -1.35
CA PHE A 82 -6.96 14.90 -2.04
C PHE A 82 -7.84 15.94 -1.32
N PRO A 83 -7.53 17.24 -1.42
CA PRO A 83 -8.15 18.28 -0.58
C PRO A 83 -9.60 18.63 -0.94
N ARG A 84 -10.13 18.10 -2.05
CA ARG A 84 -11.50 18.39 -2.52
C ARG A 84 -12.13 17.14 -3.11
N GLY A 85 -13.44 16.98 -2.91
CA GLY A 85 -14.23 15.92 -3.53
C GLY A 85 -14.11 14.54 -2.89
N LEU A 86 -13.28 14.36 -1.85
CA LEU A 86 -13.15 13.14 -1.07
C LEU A 86 -13.62 13.38 0.36
N THR A 87 -14.52 12.50 0.85
CA THR A 87 -14.91 12.43 2.26
C THR A 87 -14.38 11.14 2.86
N ILE A 88 -13.73 11.22 4.05
CA ILE A 88 -13.32 10.06 4.83
C ILE A 88 -14.09 10.07 6.14
N GLU A 89 -15.09 9.19 6.23
CA GLU A 89 -15.96 9.00 7.39
C GLU A 89 -15.29 8.13 8.45
N ARG A 90 -15.69 8.30 9.71
CA ARG A 90 -15.16 7.60 10.87
C ARG A 90 -16.30 6.94 11.63
N ASP A 91 -16.17 5.65 11.88
CA ASP A 91 -17.09 4.89 12.74
C ASP A 91 -16.26 4.03 13.71
N TYR A 92 -15.72 4.70 14.74
CA TYR A 92 -14.78 4.10 15.68
C TYR A 92 -15.48 3.59 16.93
N ASP A 93 -15.22 2.33 17.26
CA ASP A 93 -15.57 1.76 18.57
C ASP A 93 -14.53 2.17 19.61
N VAL A 94 -14.92 3.11 20.48
CA VAL A 94 -14.03 3.67 21.52
C VAL A 94 -13.60 2.64 22.57
N SER A 95 -14.21 1.45 22.60
CA SER A 95 -13.85 0.39 23.52
C SER A 95 -12.66 -0.47 23.04
N VAL A 96 -12.18 -0.24 21.83
CA VAL A 96 -10.99 -0.94 21.28
C VAL A 96 -9.77 -0.55 22.12
N PRO A 97 -9.11 -1.51 22.80
CA PRO A 97 -7.90 -1.23 23.56
C PRO A 97 -6.70 -1.02 22.65
N ASP A 98 -5.61 -0.48 23.20
CA ASP A 98 -4.34 -0.41 22.52
C ASP A 98 -3.85 -1.83 22.15
N LEU A 99 -3.27 -1.96 20.97
CA LEU A 99 -2.67 -3.22 20.49
C LEU A 99 -1.15 -3.17 20.59
N ARG A 100 -0.53 -4.34 20.70
CA ARG A 100 0.93 -4.49 20.65
C ARG A 100 1.37 -4.52 19.19
N GLY A 101 2.13 -3.51 18.74
CA GLY A 101 2.54 -3.44 17.35
C GLY A 101 3.55 -2.34 17.06
N ASP A 102 3.95 -2.24 15.80
CA ASP A 102 4.77 -1.16 15.27
C ASP A 102 3.88 -0.11 14.61
N LYS A 103 3.79 1.06 15.24
CA LYS A 103 2.91 2.16 14.81
C LYS A 103 3.20 2.61 13.38
N GLU A 104 4.47 2.69 12.98
CA GLU A 104 4.87 3.15 11.65
C GLU A 104 4.48 2.13 10.58
N GLN A 105 4.67 0.84 10.84
CA GLN A 105 4.25 -0.21 9.93
C GLN A 105 2.72 -0.24 9.75
N LEU A 106 1.95 -0.05 10.84
CA LEU A 106 0.49 0.04 10.77
C LEU A 106 0.02 1.28 10.00
N ILE A 107 0.67 2.44 10.22
CA ILE A 107 0.40 3.64 9.42
C ILE A 107 0.66 3.35 7.94
N GLN A 108 1.79 2.74 7.61
CA GLN A 108 2.15 2.44 6.22
C GLN A 108 1.19 1.42 5.58
N ALA A 109 0.78 0.39 6.31
CA ALA A 109 -0.21 -0.57 5.84
C ALA A 109 -1.54 0.11 5.48
N LEU A 110 -2.08 0.92 6.40
CA LEU A 110 -3.32 1.64 6.19
C LEU A 110 -3.20 2.70 5.09
N LEU A 111 -2.08 3.44 5.03
CA LEU A 111 -1.82 4.40 3.95
C LEU A 111 -1.86 3.73 2.57
N ASN A 112 -1.27 2.55 2.42
CA ASN A 112 -1.28 1.83 1.16
C ASN A 112 -2.70 1.45 0.73
N ILE A 113 -3.54 1.01 1.66
CA ILE A 113 -4.93 0.62 1.36
C ILE A 113 -5.79 1.86 1.07
N VAL A 114 -5.76 2.87 1.96
CA VAL A 114 -6.61 4.07 1.82
C VAL A 114 -6.19 4.91 0.61
N ARG A 115 -4.89 4.99 0.29
CA ARG A 115 -4.42 5.64 -0.94
C ARG A 115 -4.90 4.91 -2.18
N ASN A 116 -4.88 3.57 -2.20
CA ASN A 116 -5.43 2.79 -3.30
C ASN A 116 -6.92 3.04 -3.49
N ALA A 117 -7.69 3.14 -2.42
CA ALA A 117 -9.09 3.51 -2.46
C ALA A 117 -9.29 4.92 -3.03
N ALA A 118 -8.57 5.93 -2.52
CA ALA A 118 -8.66 7.31 -3.01
C ALA A 118 -8.28 7.43 -4.49
N GLU A 119 -7.26 6.70 -4.94
CA GLU A 119 -6.84 6.66 -6.34
C GLU A 119 -7.88 5.97 -7.24
N ALA A 120 -8.57 4.93 -6.75
CA ALA A 120 -9.67 4.28 -7.47
C ALA A 120 -10.90 5.20 -7.59
N LEU A 121 -11.03 6.16 -6.68
CA LEU A 121 -12.11 7.14 -6.62
C LEU A 121 -11.87 8.42 -7.44
N ARG A 122 -10.82 8.52 -8.26
CA ARG A 122 -10.47 9.78 -8.97
C ARG A 122 -11.64 10.40 -9.74
N GLU A 123 -12.43 9.60 -10.43
CA GLU A 123 -13.62 10.07 -11.17
C GLU A 123 -14.66 10.64 -10.20
N ARG A 124 -14.97 9.91 -9.12
CA ARG A 124 -15.91 10.35 -8.08
C ARG A 124 -15.42 11.58 -7.32
N ILE A 125 -14.11 11.69 -7.09
CA ILE A 125 -13.49 12.89 -6.52
C ILE A 125 -13.78 14.11 -7.38
N SER A 126 -13.69 13.98 -8.70
CA SER A 126 -14.02 15.08 -9.63
C SER A 126 -15.51 15.48 -9.60
N GLN A 127 -16.39 14.55 -9.25
CA GLN A 127 -17.83 14.74 -9.11
C GLN A 127 -18.24 15.20 -7.70
N GLY A 128 -17.35 15.06 -6.70
CA GLY A 128 -17.58 15.47 -5.31
C GLY A 128 -18.38 14.45 -4.49
N ASP A 129 -18.47 13.17 -4.95
CA ASP A 129 -19.23 12.10 -4.31
C ASP A 129 -18.36 10.92 -3.83
N ALA A 130 -17.03 11.10 -3.84
CA ALA A 130 -16.09 10.09 -3.36
C ALA A 130 -16.15 9.93 -1.84
N ARG A 131 -16.29 8.69 -1.39
CA ARG A 131 -16.42 8.35 0.04
C ARG A 131 -15.57 7.16 0.40
N ILE A 132 -14.83 7.30 1.50
CA ILE A 132 -14.14 6.21 2.20
C ILE A 132 -14.67 6.19 3.63
N GLU A 133 -14.92 5.02 4.19
CA GLU A 133 -15.28 4.81 5.59
C GLU A 133 -14.18 4.03 6.30
N LEU A 134 -13.77 4.51 7.48
CA LEU A 134 -12.89 3.80 8.40
C LEU A 134 -13.72 3.37 9.60
N ARG A 135 -13.91 2.06 9.79
CA ARG A 135 -14.72 1.49 10.86
C ARG A 135 -13.89 0.53 11.71
N THR A 136 -13.96 0.68 13.02
CA THR A 136 -13.30 -0.22 13.98
C THR A 136 -14.31 -0.91 14.87
N ARG A 137 -14.11 -2.19 15.14
CA ARG A 137 -14.93 -3.01 16.06
C ARG A 137 -14.04 -3.98 16.85
N ILE A 138 -14.59 -4.56 17.90
CA ILE A 138 -13.98 -5.68 18.61
C ILE A 138 -14.64 -6.98 18.14
N ALA A 139 -13.85 -7.84 17.52
CA ALA A 139 -14.24 -9.22 17.25
C ALA A 139 -13.89 -10.12 18.45
N ARG A 140 -14.79 -11.05 18.80
CA ARG A 140 -14.64 -11.96 19.95
C ARG A 140 -14.66 -13.40 19.49
N LYS A 141 -13.80 -14.24 20.14
CA LYS A 141 -13.70 -15.69 19.86
C LYS A 141 -13.52 -15.99 18.37
N ILE A 142 -12.62 -15.27 17.75
CA ILE A 142 -12.32 -15.36 16.31
C ILE A 142 -10.97 -16.05 16.08
N THR A 143 -10.86 -16.79 14.98
CA THR A 143 -9.58 -17.35 14.54
C THR A 143 -8.87 -16.36 13.63
N VAL A 144 -7.70 -15.86 14.07
CA VAL A 144 -6.83 -15.00 13.27
C VAL A 144 -5.54 -15.77 12.98
N SER A 145 -5.13 -15.88 11.73
CA SER A 145 -3.88 -16.56 11.31
C SER A 145 -3.69 -17.94 11.97
N LYS A 146 -4.77 -18.75 12.02
CA LYS A 146 -4.81 -20.11 12.64
C LYS A 146 -4.71 -20.14 14.17
N ARG A 147 -4.79 -19.02 14.87
CA ARG A 147 -4.81 -18.92 16.33
C ARG A 147 -6.19 -18.46 16.78
N LEU A 148 -6.75 -19.13 17.80
CA LEU A 148 -8.00 -18.69 18.40
C LEU A 148 -7.73 -17.54 19.36
N CYS A 149 -8.26 -16.38 19.05
CA CYS A 149 -8.12 -15.18 19.87
C CYS A 149 -9.44 -14.91 20.62
N LYS A 150 -9.31 -14.52 21.88
CA LYS A 150 -10.47 -14.06 22.67
C LYS A 150 -10.97 -12.72 22.17
N LEU A 151 -10.03 -11.83 21.80
CA LEU A 151 -10.31 -10.52 21.28
C LEU A 151 -9.39 -10.23 20.09
N ALA A 152 -9.96 -9.62 19.05
CA ALA A 152 -9.22 -9.05 17.92
C ALA A 152 -9.82 -7.69 17.55
N LEU A 153 -8.97 -6.79 17.07
CA LEU A 153 -9.41 -5.60 16.35
C LEU A 153 -9.94 -6.04 14.99
N ASP A 154 -11.11 -5.55 14.64
CA ASP A 154 -11.75 -5.73 13.34
C ASP A 154 -11.87 -4.33 12.69
N LEU A 155 -10.94 -4.02 11.77
CA LEU A 155 -10.86 -2.74 11.08
C LEU A 155 -11.32 -2.90 9.65
N HIS A 156 -12.31 -2.12 9.25
CA HIS A 156 -12.85 -2.08 7.90
C HIS A 156 -12.50 -0.76 7.23
N ILE A 157 -12.07 -0.85 5.97
CA ILE A 157 -11.80 0.28 5.09
C ILE A 157 -12.67 0.07 3.85
N THR A 158 -13.75 0.86 3.74
CA THR A 158 -14.75 0.70 2.68
C THR A 158 -14.72 1.90 1.76
N ASP A 159 -14.75 1.69 0.45
CA ASP A 159 -14.89 2.74 -0.55
C ASP A 159 -16.08 2.50 -1.49
N ASN A 160 -16.59 3.59 -2.06
CA ASN A 160 -17.70 3.56 -3.03
C ASN A 160 -17.23 3.55 -4.50
N GLY A 161 -16.03 3.03 -4.77
CA GLY A 161 -15.38 3.01 -6.06
C GLY A 161 -15.95 2.02 -7.07
N PRO A 162 -15.31 1.90 -8.24
CA PRO A 162 -15.76 1.03 -9.31
C PRO A 162 -15.63 -0.47 -9.01
N GLY A 163 -14.95 -0.82 -7.91
CA GLY A 163 -14.61 -2.20 -7.58
C GLY A 163 -13.29 -2.64 -8.19
N ILE A 164 -12.86 -3.85 -7.81
CA ILE A 164 -11.64 -4.48 -8.30
C ILE A 164 -12.01 -5.39 -9.48
N PRO A 165 -11.34 -5.27 -10.65
CA PRO A 165 -11.56 -6.15 -11.79
C PRO A 165 -11.41 -7.63 -11.41
N GLU A 166 -12.29 -8.49 -11.93
CA GLU A 166 -12.29 -9.93 -11.61
C GLU A 166 -10.95 -10.60 -11.95
N GLU A 167 -10.32 -10.17 -13.05
CA GLU A 167 -9.09 -10.75 -13.58
C GLU A 167 -7.91 -10.62 -12.61
N ILE A 168 -7.93 -9.64 -11.71
CA ILE A 168 -6.84 -9.39 -10.75
C ILE A 168 -7.25 -9.64 -9.31
N ARG A 169 -8.54 -9.82 -8.99
CA ARG A 169 -9.08 -9.88 -7.61
C ARG A 169 -8.35 -10.90 -6.73
N ASP A 170 -8.13 -12.10 -7.21
CA ASP A 170 -7.47 -13.17 -6.46
C ASP A 170 -5.96 -12.95 -6.30
N ARG A 171 -5.41 -11.96 -7.00
CA ARG A 171 -3.96 -11.70 -7.05
C ARG A 171 -3.57 -10.30 -6.62
N ILE A 172 -4.49 -9.50 -6.07
CA ILE A 172 -4.22 -8.09 -5.71
C ILE A 172 -3.12 -7.93 -4.65
N PHE A 173 -2.86 -8.96 -3.86
CA PHE A 173 -1.79 -8.98 -2.88
C PHE A 173 -0.45 -9.52 -3.43
N TYR A 174 -0.40 -9.99 -4.68
CA TYR A 174 0.84 -10.43 -5.30
C TYR A 174 1.66 -9.22 -5.76
N PRO A 175 3.00 -9.29 -5.64
CA PRO A 175 3.85 -8.20 -6.08
C PRO A 175 3.65 -7.90 -7.56
N LEU A 176 3.73 -6.60 -7.91
CA LEU A 176 3.63 -6.11 -9.29
C LEU A 176 2.27 -6.32 -9.97
N VAL A 177 1.26 -6.76 -9.24
CA VAL A 177 -0.11 -6.82 -9.75
C VAL A 177 -0.77 -5.46 -9.55
N SER A 178 -1.21 -4.85 -10.63
CA SER A 178 -1.89 -3.55 -10.65
C SER A 178 -2.98 -3.54 -11.73
N GLY A 179 -4.14 -3.00 -11.40
CA GLY A 179 -5.19 -2.69 -12.38
C GLY A 179 -5.01 -1.31 -13.04
N ARG A 180 -3.88 -0.62 -12.79
CA ARG A 180 -3.57 0.73 -13.30
C ARG A 180 -2.21 0.75 -13.97
N GLU A 181 -2.09 1.51 -15.07
CA GLU A 181 -0.85 1.63 -15.84
C GLU A 181 0.29 2.24 -15.00
N ASP A 182 0.00 3.25 -14.15
CA ASP A 182 0.99 3.90 -13.30
C ASP A 182 1.17 3.24 -11.92
N GLY A 183 0.43 2.17 -11.62
CA GLY A 183 0.49 1.48 -10.34
C GLY A 183 1.76 0.65 -10.18
N SER A 184 2.48 0.80 -9.07
CA SER A 184 3.65 -0.03 -8.76
C SER A 184 3.30 -1.50 -8.49
N GLY A 185 2.03 -1.79 -8.13
CA GLY A 185 1.59 -3.12 -7.71
C GLY A 185 2.20 -3.64 -6.41
N LEU A 186 2.82 -2.75 -5.60
CA LEU A 186 3.49 -3.15 -4.36
C LEU A 186 2.74 -2.71 -3.09
N GLY A 187 1.85 -1.73 -3.19
CA GLY A 187 1.19 -1.15 -2.01
C GLY A 187 0.41 -2.17 -1.19
N LEU A 188 -0.43 -2.99 -1.83
CA LEU A 188 -1.21 -4.02 -1.14
C LEU A 188 -0.35 -5.20 -0.65
N THR A 189 0.70 -5.55 -1.38
CA THR A 189 1.68 -6.57 -0.93
C THR A 189 2.36 -6.13 0.37
N LEU A 190 2.78 -4.85 0.45
CA LEU A 190 3.37 -4.28 1.66
C LEU A 190 2.37 -4.20 2.80
N ALA A 191 1.12 -3.78 2.52
CA ALA A 191 0.06 -3.77 3.52
C ALA A 191 -0.16 -5.17 4.12
N GLN A 192 -0.25 -6.21 3.27
CA GLN A 192 -0.38 -7.59 3.72
C GLN A 192 0.83 -8.03 4.56
N THR A 193 2.05 -7.70 4.13
CA THR A 193 3.28 -8.03 4.86
C THR A 193 3.27 -7.42 6.26
N PHE A 194 2.94 -6.13 6.39
CA PHE A 194 2.89 -5.46 7.69
C PHE A 194 1.78 -6.03 8.59
N VAL A 195 0.60 -6.31 8.04
CA VAL A 195 -0.50 -6.97 8.79
C VAL A 195 -0.06 -8.35 9.28
N GLN A 196 0.61 -9.15 8.45
CA GLN A 196 1.13 -10.48 8.81
C GLN A 196 2.23 -10.41 9.88
N GLN A 197 3.10 -9.39 9.87
CA GLN A 197 4.12 -9.16 10.90
C GLN A 197 3.49 -8.86 12.28
N HIS A 198 2.21 -8.46 12.30
CA HIS A 198 1.40 -8.27 13.51
C HIS A 198 0.50 -9.49 13.80
N ASP A 199 0.82 -10.66 13.25
CA ASP A 199 0.00 -11.89 13.35
C ASP A 199 -1.45 -11.70 12.85
N GLY A 200 -1.69 -10.66 12.04
CA GLY A 200 -3.01 -10.29 11.53
C GLY A 200 -3.39 -10.99 10.23
N LEU A 201 -4.62 -10.76 9.82
CA LEU A 201 -5.19 -11.21 8.54
C LEU A 201 -5.77 -10.01 7.80
N ILE A 202 -5.63 -9.98 6.48
CA ILE A 202 -6.28 -9.01 5.60
C ILE A 202 -7.10 -9.76 4.55
N GLU A 203 -8.35 -9.35 4.39
CA GLU A 203 -9.28 -9.88 3.41
C GLU A 203 -9.89 -8.73 2.60
N VAL A 204 -10.49 -9.05 1.45
CA VAL A 204 -11.14 -8.06 0.59
C VAL A 204 -12.41 -8.62 -0.01
N GLU A 205 -13.46 -7.81 0.04
CA GLU A 205 -14.68 -8.00 -0.74
C GLU A 205 -14.85 -6.83 -1.68
N SER A 206 -15.15 -7.10 -2.96
CA SER A 206 -15.28 -6.03 -3.94
C SER A 206 -16.35 -6.32 -4.99
N ARG A 207 -17.14 -5.29 -5.23
CA ARG A 207 -18.15 -5.18 -6.30
C ARG A 207 -18.26 -3.73 -6.74
N PRO A 208 -18.81 -3.44 -7.92
CA PRO A 208 -19.06 -2.07 -8.35
C PRO A 208 -19.84 -1.27 -7.29
N GLY A 209 -19.31 -0.11 -6.90
CA GLY A 209 -19.89 0.75 -5.88
C GLY A 209 -19.52 0.39 -4.43
N HIS A 210 -18.76 -0.67 -4.21
CA HIS A 210 -18.37 -1.11 -2.86
C HIS A 210 -17.12 -1.99 -2.90
N THR A 211 -16.02 -1.49 -2.36
CA THR A 211 -14.83 -2.29 -2.03
C THR A 211 -14.57 -2.17 -0.54
N GLU A 212 -14.43 -3.28 0.14
CA GLU A 212 -14.15 -3.35 1.58
C GLU A 212 -12.91 -4.20 1.82
N PHE A 213 -11.91 -3.59 2.47
CA PHE A 213 -10.79 -4.29 3.07
C PHE A 213 -11.05 -4.49 4.55
N GLN A 214 -11.00 -5.74 5.00
CA GLN A 214 -11.09 -6.11 6.41
C GLN A 214 -9.70 -6.49 6.93
N ILE A 215 -9.29 -5.91 8.05
CA ILE A 215 -8.04 -6.22 8.73
C ILE A 215 -8.37 -6.71 10.13
N LEU A 216 -7.97 -7.94 10.43
CA LEU A 216 -8.06 -8.52 11.76
C LEU A 216 -6.69 -8.51 12.42
N LEU A 217 -6.55 -7.83 13.56
CA LEU A 217 -5.33 -7.81 14.36
C LEU A 217 -5.58 -8.38 15.75
N PRO A 218 -4.75 -9.33 16.23
CA PRO A 218 -4.94 -9.93 17.53
C PRO A 218 -4.72 -8.92 18.67
N LEU A 219 -5.62 -8.95 19.66
CA LEU A 219 -5.51 -8.16 20.89
C LEU A 219 -5.23 -9.08 22.09
N ASP A 220 -5.91 -10.23 22.19
CA ASP A 220 -5.73 -11.25 23.23
C ASP A 220 -5.91 -12.65 22.61
N CYS A 221 -4.81 -13.38 22.44
CA CYS A 221 -4.79 -14.73 21.88
C CYS A 221 -4.17 -15.76 22.82
#